data_98d38bcb040a8aedb8e3dea758ed06d3
#
_entry.id   98d38bcb040a8aedb8e3dea758ed06d3
#
_cell.length_a   1.000
_cell.length_b   1.000
_cell.length_c   1.000
_cell.angle_alpha   90.00
_cell.angle_beta   90.00
_cell.angle_gamma   90.00
#
_symmetry.space_group_name_H-M   'P 1'
#
loop_
_entity.id
_entity.type
_entity.pdbx_description
1 polymer ?
#
loop_
_entity_poly.entity_id
_entity_poly.type
_entity_poly.pdbx_seq_one_letter_code
_entity_poly.pdbx_strand_id
1 'polypeptide(L)'
;MTSTDTLLYYNTNTFSFVESTQSVQMTDAWNRFTSKLASSSLILDFGCVSGRDTKYFLEHGFKVEAIDGSEELCKAASKFTEIVVKHQLFQDWKSDSKYNGIWACSSILHLNKTDLKQVIGNIRDALLPSRIFYTSFKYGNFEGVRNGRYFTDLTESSFAELINEVTGFEIIEEWITSDVRTS
;
A
#
# COMPACT_ATOMS: atom_id res chain seq x y z
N MET A 1 -21.83 -0.02 -3.68
CA MET A 1 -21.06 -0.48 -2.51
C MET A 1 -19.76 0.28 -2.50
N THR A 2 -19.49 0.96 -1.44
CA THR A 2 -18.49 2.00 -1.31
C THR A 2 -17.26 1.50 -0.55
N SER A 3 -16.19 2.26 -0.49
CA SER A 3 -15.02 2.06 0.37
C SER A 3 -15.40 1.75 1.83
N THR A 4 -16.57 2.21 2.27
CA THR A 4 -17.14 1.99 3.61
C THR A 4 -17.28 0.50 3.97
N ASP A 5 -17.70 -0.36 3.04
CA ASP A 5 -17.89 -1.79 3.30
C ASP A 5 -16.53 -2.51 3.50
N THR A 6 -15.53 -2.12 2.72
CA THR A 6 -14.15 -2.64 2.86
C THR A 6 -13.55 -2.24 4.21
N LEU A 7 -13.74 -0.99 4.63
CA LEU A 7 -13.26 -0.51 5.94
C LEU A 7 -13.96 -1.21 7.11
N LEU A 8 -15.28 -1.42 6.99
CA LEU A 8 -16.04 -2.18 7.99
C LEU A 8 -15.51 -3.60 8.11
N TYR A 9 -15.19 -4.26 6.97
CA TYR A 9 -14.57 -5.58 6.99
C TYR A 9 -13.25 -5.58 7.78
N TYR A 10 -12.36 -4.64 7.52
CA TYR A 10 -11.07 -4.55 8.21
C TYR A 10 -11.22 -4.21 9.70
N ASN A 11 -12.09 -3.28 10.05
CA ASN A 11 -12.37 -2.95 11.45
C ASN A 11 -12.94 -4.15 12.23
N THR A 12 -13.82 -4.93 11.60
CA THR A 12 -14.44 -6.10 12.24
C THR A 12 -13.48 -7.30 12.34
N ASN A 13 -12.58 -7.46 11.37
CA ASN A 13 -11.69 -8.63 11.27
C ASN A 13 -10.24 -8.31 11.63
N THR A 14 -9.97 -7.20 12.32
CA THR A 14 -8.62 -6.72 12.65
C THR A 14 -7.75 -7.80 13.25
N PHE A 15 -8.23 -8.52 14.27
CA PHE A 15 -7.44 -9.54 14.98
C PHE A 15 -6.95 -10.65 14.05
N SER A 16 -7.85 -11.29 13.32
CA SER A 16 -7.50 -12.38 12.40
C SER A 16 -6.62 -11.90 11.24
N PHE A 17 -6.82 -10.66 10.81
CA PHE A 17 -6.00 -10.08 9.74
C PHE A 17 -4.57 -9.80 10.20
N VAL A 18 -4.40 -9.24 11.40
CA VAL A 18 -3.08 -9.03 12.02
C VAL A 18 -2.37 -10.36 12.22
N GLU A 19 -3.04 -11.35 12.81
CA GLU A 19 -2.48 -12.69 13.05
C GLU A 19 -1.99 -13.37 11.74
N SER A 20 -2.76 -13.25 10.67
CA SER A 20 -2.44 -13.88 9.37
C SER A 20 -1.42 -13.12 8.52
N THR A 21 -1.08 -11.88 8.85
CA THR A 21 -0.22 -11.04 8.01
C THR A 21 1.08 -10.59 8.68
N GLN A 22 1.09 -10.43 9.99
CA GLN A 22 2.18 -9.76 10.70
C GLN A 22 3.52 -10.50 10.65
N SER A 23 3.48 -11.84 10.62
CA SER A 23 4.69 -12.70 10.56
C SER A 23 5.11 -13.11 9.15
N VAL A 24 4.33 -12.74 8.13
CA VAL A 24 4.60 -13.13 6.75
C VAL A 24 5.80 -12.40 6.19
N GLN A 25 6.73 -13.11 5.56
CA GLN A 25 7.92 -12.54 4.98
C GLN A 25 7.68 -12.10 3.53
N MET A 26 8.10 -10.87 3.22
CA MET A 26 8.02 -10.28 1.88
C MET A 26 9.42 -9.93 1.34
N THR A 27 10.42 -10.73 1.70
CA THR A 27 11.85 -10.46 1.54
C THR A 27 12.23 -10.02 0.13
N ASP A 28 11.72 -10.69 -0.91
CA ASP A 28 12.03 -10.32 -2.29
C ASP A 28 11.51 -8.92 -2.64
N ALA A 29 10.25 -8.64 -2.34
CA ALA A 29 9.64 -7.35 -2.61
C ALA A 29 10.29 -6.21 -1.78
N TRP A 30 10.58 -6.45 -0.50
CA TRP A 30 11.29 -5.48 0.34
C TRP A 30 12.68 -5.17 -0.22
N ASN A 31 13.46 -6.19 -0.60
CA ASN A 31 14.81 -6.00 -1.15
C ASN A 31 14.77 -5.22 -2.47
N ARG A 32 13.85 -5.54 -3.38
CA ARG A 32 13.68 -4.83 -4.65
C ARG A 32 13.37 -3.35 -4.42
N PHE A 33 12.49 -3.04 -3.48
CA PHE A 33 12.12 -1.66 -3.14
C PHE A 33 13.27 -0.92 -2.44
N THR A 34 13.83 -1.49 -1.37
CA THR A 34 14.85 -0.81 -0.55
C THR A 34 16.19 -0.66 -1.24
N SER A 35 16.55 -1.57 -2.18
CA SER A 35 17.78 -1.44 -2.97
C SER A 35 17.84 -0.18 -3.84
N LYS A 36 16.69 0.45 -4.07
CA LYS A 36 16.58 1.69 -4.86
C LYS A 36 16.56 2.95 -4.00
N LEU A 37 16.70 2.80 -2.68
CA LEU A 37 16.66 3.89 -1.72
C LEU A 37 18.01 4.08 -1.03
N ALA A 38 18.37 5.33 -0.74
CA ALA A 38 19.52 5.63 0.10
C ALA A 38 19.21 5.29 1.57
N SER A 39 20.24 5.07 2.36
CA SER A 39 20.10 4.89 3.80
C SER A 39 19.36 6.07 4.43
N SER A 40 18.52 5.79 5.44
CA SER A 40 17.72 6.78 6.15
C SER A 40 16.71 7.55 5.29
N SER A 41 16.39 7.06 4.08
CA SER A 41 15.30 7.60 3.25
C SER A 41 13.98 7.63 4.02
N LEU A 42 13.13 8.62 3.71
CA LEU A 42 11.77 8.69 4.22
C LEU A 42 10.83 7.85 3.34
N ILE A 43 10.21 6.85 3.92
CA ILE A 43 9.24 5.97 3.29
C ILE A 43 7.85 6.28 3.85
N LEU A 44 6.84 6.31 2.99
CA LEU A 44 5.44 6.23 3.38
C LEU A 44 4.93 4.80 3.14
N ASP A 45 4.49 4.15 4.21
CA ASP A 45 3.72 2.90 4.13
C ASP A 45 2.24 3.24 3.98
N PHE A 46 1.73 3.07 2.75
CA PHE A 46 0.42 3.55 2.32
C PHE A 46 -0.61 2.41 2.37
N GLY A 47 -1.27 2.28 3.51
CA GLY A 47 -2.13 1.15 3.85
C GLY A 47 -1.35 0.04 4.55
N CYS A 48 -0.82 0.37 5.74
CA CYS A 48 0.15 -0.46 6.44
C CYS A 48 -0.44 -1.71 7.12
N VAL A 49 -1.77 -1.81 7.20
CA VAL A 49 -2.52 -2.96 7.74
C VAL A 49 -2.02 -3.36 9.15
N SER A 50 -1.27 -4.46 9.27
CA SER A 50 -0.73 -4.97 10.54
C SER A 50 0.56 -4.28 11.01
N GLY A 51 1.10 -3.36 10.19
CA GLY A 51 2.38 -2.70 10.44
C GLY A 51 3.61 -3.55 10.11
N ARG A 52 3.45 -4.72 9.47
CA ARG A 52 4.53 -5.62 9.10
C ARG A 52 5.63 -4.93 8.28
N ASP A 53 5.24 -4.27 7.20
CA ASP A 53 6.18 -3.62 6.28
C ASP A 53 6.80 -2.38 6.93
N THR A 54 6.00 -1.59 7.65
CA THR A 54 6.46 -0.48 8.48
C THR A 54 7.56 -0.92 9.45
N LYS A 55 7.35 -2.01 10.20
CA LYS A 55 8.32 -2.54 11.18
C LYS A 55 9.62 -2.95 10.49
N TYR A 56 9.49 -3.67 9.35
CA TYR A 56 10.65 -4.05 8.55
C TYR A 56 11.50 -2.83 8.14
N PHE A 57 10.89 -1.79 7.59
CA PHE A 57 11.62 -0.61 7.15
C PHE A 57 12.28 0.14 8.31
N LEU A 58 11.62 0.26 9.46
CA LEU A 58 12.20 0.86 10.67
C LEU A 58 13.43 0.10 11.15
N GLU A 59 13.35 -1.23 11.22
CA GLU A 59 14.45 -2.11 11.65
C GLU A 59 15.64 -2.09 10.68
N HIS A 60 15.40 -1.71 9.42
CA HIS A 60 16.45 -1.55 8.39
C HIS A 60 16.96 -0.10 8.26
N GLY A 61 16.64 0.77 9.23
CA GLY A 61 17.23 2.11 9.35
C GLY A 61 16.57 3.18 8.47
N PHE A 62 15.39 2.92 7.91
CA PHE A 62 14.61 3.93 7.21
C PHE A 62 13.78 4.76 8.19
N LYS A 63 13.46 5.99 7.79
CA LYS A 63 12.41 6.78 8.43
C LYS A 63 11.07 6.40 7.82
N VAL A 64 10.06 6.17 8.66
CA VAL A 64 8.77 5.70 8.14
C VAL A 64 7.63 6.56 8.70
N GLU A 65 6.76 7.02 7.81
CA GLU A 65 5.40 7.40 8.11
C GLU A 65 4.47 6.31 7.62
N ALA A 66 3.38 6.06 8.34
CA ALA A 66 2.42 5.03 7.99
C ALA A 66 0.98 5.54 8.13
N ILE A 67 0.13 5.14 7.19
CA ILE A 67 -1.30 5.44 7.22
C ILE A 67 -2.11 4.18 6.93
N ASP A 68 -3.34 4.15 7.45
CA ASP A 68 -4.35 3.16 7.09
C ASP A 68 -5.76 3.76 7.18
N GLY A 69 -6.68 3.23 6.39
CA GLY A 69 -8.09 3.64 6.41
C GLY A 69 -8.91 3.00 7.53
N SER A 70 -8.41 1.96 8.18
CA SER A 70 -9.06 1.28 9.30
C SER A 70 -8.52 1.80 10.63
N GLU A 71 -9.38 2.38 11.46
CA GLU A 71 -8.99 2.88 12.77
C GLU A 71 -8.42 1.77 13.67
N GLU A 72 -9.04 0.58 13.64
CA GLU A 72 -8.59 -0.54 14.46
C GLU A 72 -7.24 -1.11 14.01
N LEU A 73 -6.97 -1.15 12.69
CA LEU A 73 -5.66 -1.50 12.17
C LEU A 73 -4.61 -0.45 12.54
N CYS A 74 -4.94 0.85 12.48
CA CYS A 74 -4.03 1.91 12.93
C CYS A 74 -3.62 1.73 14.39
N LYS A 75 -4.56 1.39 15.29
CA LYS A 75 -4.27 1.13 16.69
C LYS A 75 -3.35 -0.07 16.87
N ALA A 76 -3.65 -1.18 16.17
CA ALA A 76 -2.85 -2.40 16.24
C ALA A 76 -1.44 -2.18 15.68
N ALA A 77 -1.32 -1.56 14.50
CA ALA A 77 -0.05 -1.28 13.86
C ALA A 77 0.80 -0.28 14.67
N SER A 78 0.19 0.77 15.23
CA SER A 78 0.90 1.73 16.09
C SER A 78 1.54 1.03 17.30
N LYS A 79 0.79 0.11 17.94
CA LYS A 79 1.31 -0.67 19.07
C LYS A 79 2.47 -1.58 18.66
N PHE A 80 2.38 -2.21 17.49
CA PHE A 80 3.39 -3.15 17.01
C PHE A 80 4.67 -2.45 16.53
N THR A 81 4.53 -1.34 15.84
CA THR A 81 5.66 -0.62 15.21
C THR A 81 6.30 0.42 16.13
N GLU A 82 5.62 0.80 17.22
CA GLU A 82 6.04 1.84 18.16
C GLU A 82 6.09 3.25 17.56
N ILE A 83 5.44 3.46 16.39
CA ILE A 83 5.22 4.79 15.81
C ILE A 83 3.72 5.07 15.71
N VAL A 84 3.37 6.33 15.53
CA VAL A 84 1.97 6.71 15.28
C VAL A 84 1.61 6.39 13.84
N VAL A 85 0.68 5.45 13.64
CA VAL A 85 0.03 5.21 12.35
C VAL A 85 -1.18 6.14 12.25
N LYS A 86 -1.23 6.97 11.21
CA LYS A 86 -2.31 7.95 11.03
C LYS A 86 -3.53 7.26 10.41
N HIS A 87 -4.69 7.44 11.03
CA HIS A 87 -5.97 7.05 10.43
C HIS A 87 -6.32 8.04 9.31
N GLN A 88 -6.26 7.57 8.06
CA GLN A 88 -6.45 8.42 6.89
C GLN A 88 -7.00 7.61 5.70
N LEU A 89 -8.10 8.07 5.12
CA LEU A 89 -8.61 7.51 3.88
C LEU A 89 -7.71 7.89 2.71
N PHE A 90 -7.50 6.96 1.77
CA PHE A 90 -6.64 7.18 0.61
C PHE A 90 -7.14 8.31 -0.29
N GLN A 91 -8.46 8.40 -0.49
CA GLN A 91 -9.08 9.42 -1.34
C GLN A 91 -8.90 10.84 -0.80
N ASP A 92 -8.86 10.98 0.54
CA ASP A 92 -8.71 12.26 1.22
C ASP A 92 -7.25 12.60 1.52
N TRP A 93 -6.33 11.64 1.24
CA TRP A 93 -4.92 11.84 1.55
C TRP A 93 -4.25 12.80 0.58
N LYS A 94 -3.60 13.78 1.17
CA LYS A 94 -2.65 14.69 0.53
C LYS A 94 -1.51 14.93 1.49
N SER A 95 -0.33 15.22 0.98
CA SER A 95 0.84 15.48 1.80
C SER A 95 1.69 16.60 1.24
N ASP A 96 2.11 17.51 2.12
CA ASP A 96 3.15 18.50 1.82
C ASP A 96 4.56 17.89 2.01
N SER A 97 4.65 16.75 2.72
CA SER A 97 5.89 15.99 2.84
C SER A 97 6.29 15.38 1.50
N LYS A 98 7.59 15.27 1.27
CA LYS A 98 8.17 14.64 0.08
C LYS A 98 8.90 13.36 0.47
N TYR A 99 8.46 12.24 -0.12
CA TYR A 99 8.95 10.90 0.20
C TYR A 99 10.02 10.45 -0.79
N ASN A 100 10.98 9.67 -0.29
CA ASN A 100 11.95 8.96 -1.12
C ASN A 100 11.36 7.66 -1.68
N GLY A 101 10.42 7.06 -0.97
CA GLY A 101 9.69 5.89 -1.40
C GLY A 101 8.27 5.88 -0.87
N ILE A 102 7.33 5.38 -1.67
CA ILE A 102 5.96 5.10 -1.21
C ILE A 102 5.69 3.63 -1.48
N TRP A 103 5.26 2.92 -0.44
CA TRP A 103 4.97 1.50 -0.44
C TRP A 103 3.47 1.28 -0.25
N ALA A 104 2.80 0.73 -1.27
CA ALA A 104 1.37 0.45 -1.26
C ALA A 104 1.10 -1.03 -1.57
N CYS A 105 1.54 -1.90 -0.64
CA CYS A 105 1.45 -3.34 -0.80
C CYS A 105 0.03 -3.86 -0.57
N SER A 106 -0.65 -4.28 -1.62
CA SER A 106 -2.02 -4.83 -1.57
C SER A 106 -3.01 -3.93 -0.82
N SER A 107 -2.86 -2.62 -0.93
CA SER A 107 -3.66 -1.61 -0.23
C SER A 107 -4.60 -0.85 -1.16
N ILE A 108 -4.07 -0.13 -2.14
CA ILE A 108 -4.88 0.71 -3.05
C ILE A 108 -5.73 -0.10 -4.04
N LEU A 109 -5.53 -1.40 -4.12
CA LEU A 109 -6.36 -2.33 -4.91
C LEU A 109 -7.84 -2.36 -4.46
N HIS A 110 -8.17 -1.75 -3.32
CA HIS A 110 -9.53 -1.63 -2.80
C HIS A 110 -10.25 -0.36 -3.29
N LEU A 111 -9.63 0.42 -4.15
CA LEU A 111 -10.22 1.59 -4.79
C LEU A 111 -10.80 1.23 -6.16
N ASN A 112 -11.89 1.89 -6.55
CA ASN A 112 -12.36 1.84 -7.94
C ASN A 112 -11.37 2.58 -8.85
N LYS A 113 -11.46 2.36 -10.16
CA LYS A 113 -10.50 2.94 -11.13
C LYS A 113 -10.41 4.46 -11.10
N THR A 114 -11.52 5.16 -10.82
CA THR A 114 -11.53 6.63 -10.75
C THR A 114 -10.74 7.13 -9.54
N ASP A 115 -11.04 6.57 -8.35
CA ASP A 115 -10.35 6.91 -7.12
C ASP A 115 -8.87 6.49 -7.20
N LEU A 116 -8.59 5.34 -7.83
CA LEU A 116 -7.25 4.83 -8.01
C LEU A 116 -6.37 5.81 -8.82
N LYS A 117 -6.88 6.36 -9.93
CA LYS A 117 -6.18 7.38 -10.70
C LYS A 117 -5.89 8.63 -9.88
N GLN A 118 -6.88 9.12 -9.13
CA GLN A 118 -6.71 10.28 -8.27
C GLN A 118 -5.63 10.03 -7.19
N VAL A 119 -5.70 8.89 -6.52
CA VAL A 119 -4.77 8.53 -5.44
C VAL A 119 -3.35 8.36 -5.96
N ILE A 120 -3.16 7.69 -7.11
CA ILE A 120 -1.83 7.57 -7.74
C ILE A 120 -1.30 8.95 -8.15
N GLY A 121 -2.14 9.86 -8.62
CA GLY A 121 -1.76 11.26 -8.87
C GLY A 121 -1.27 11.97 -7.60
N ASN A 122 -1.96 11.82 -6.47
CA ASN A 122 -1.53 12.37 -5.18
C ASN A 122 -0.20 11.76 -4.71
N ILE A 123 0.00 10.45 -4.93
CA ILE A 123 1.25 9.73 -4.65
C ILE A 123 2.40 10.32 -5.48
N ARG A 124 2.21 10.52 -6.80
CA ARG A 124 3.20 11.17 -7.66
C ARG A 124 3.62 12.53 -7.10
N ASP A 125 2.65 13.35 -6.73
CA ASP A 125 2.89 14.72 -6.27
C ASP A 125 3.61 14.77 -4.90
N ALA A 126 3.51 13.70 -4.11
CA ALA A 126 4.19 13.55 -2.82
C ALA A 126 5.58 12.88 -2.92
N LEU A 127 5.93 12.31 -4.05
CA LEU A 127 7.27 11.75 -4.28
C LEU A 127 8.28 12.84 -4.65
N LEU A 128 9.49 12.68 -4.18
CA LEU A 128 10.65 13.42 -4.71
C LEU A 128 10.92 12.98 -6.16
N PRO A 129 11.52 13.84 -7.00
CA PRO A 129 11.91 13.47 -8.36
C PRO A 129 12.79 12.21 -8.39
N SER A 130 12.55 11.32 -9.36
CA SER A 130 13.28 10.06 -9.56
C SER A 130 13.28 9.13 -8.34
N ARG A 131 12.16 9.06 -7.64
CA ARG A 131 11.97 8.19 -6.47
C ARG A 131 10.99 7.06 -6.76
N ILE A 132 10.86 6.13 -5.82
CA ILE A 132 10.24 4.84 -6.05
C ILE A 132 8.83 4.79 -5.47
N PHE A 133 7.90 4.34 -6.31
CA PHE A 133 6.59 3.90 -5.91
C PHE A 133 6.47 2.39 -6.13
N TYR A 134 6.13 1.66 -5.08
CA TYR A 134 5.78 0.24 -5.16
C TYR A 134 4.28 0.08 -4.93
N THR A 135 3.65 -0.75 -5.74
CA THR A 135 2.26 -1.17 -5.51
C THR A 135 2.05 -2.59 -5.99
N SER A 136 1.05 -3.29 -5.41
CA SER A 136 0.67 -4.62 -5.85
C SER A 136 -0.84 -4.79 -5.89
N PHE A 137 -1.30 -5.57 -6.88
CA PHE A 137 -2.70 -5.87 -7.15
C PHE A 137 -2.92 -7.38 -7.25
N LYS A 138 -4.15 -7.81 -7.12
CA LYS A 138 -4.51 -9.15 -7.58
C LYS A 138 -4.47 -9.18 -9.10
N TYR A 139 -3.96 -10.29 -9.64
CA TYR A 139 -3.83 -10.47 -11.09
C TYR A 139 -5.18 -10.80 -11.73
N GLY A 140 -5.59 -10.05 -12.74
CA GLY A 140 -6.83 -10.28 -13.48
C GLY A 140 -7.51 -9.00 -13.95
N ASN A 141 -8.79 -9.12 -14.29
CA ASN A 141 -9.61 -8.01 -14.82
C ASN A 141 -10.90 -7.80 -14.01
N PHE A 142 -10.96 -8.37 -12.80
CA PHE A 142 -12.14 -8.23 -11.97
C PHE A 142 -12.18 -6.85 -11.32
N GLU A 143 -13.36 -6.21 -11.35
CA GLU A 143 -13.64 -5.02 -10.57
C GLU A 143 -14.97 -5.17 -9.86
N GLY A 144 -14.98 -5.09 -8.52
CA GLY A 144 -16.19 -5.26 -7.73
C GLY A 144 -15.94 -5.79 -6.34
N VAL A 145 -17.00 -6.25 -5.69
CA VAL A 145 -16.94 -6.80 -4.33
C VAL A 145 -16.80 -8.32 -4.36
N ARG A 146 -15.82 -8.84 -3.60
CA ARG A 146 -15.70 -10.27 -3.27
C ARG A 146 -15.24 -10.43 -1.82
N ASN A 147 -15.82 -11.37 -1.12
CA ASN A 147 -15.51 -11.65 0.29
C ASN A 147 -15.59 -10.39 1.18
N GLY A 148 -16.62 -9.56 0.98
CA GLY A 148 -16.88 -8.36 1.77
C GLY A 148 -15.95 -7.17 1.52
N ARG A 149 -15.08 -7.22 0.51
CA ARG A 149 -14.16 -6.15 0.14
C ARG A 149 -14.26 -5.83 -1.35
N TYR A 150 -14.09 -4.57 -1.69
CA TYR A 150 -13.96 -4.14 -3.08
C TYR A 150 -12.56 -4.44 -3.60
N PHE A 151 -12.46 -4.88 -4.84
CA PHE A 151 -11.20 -5.13 -5.52
C PHE A 151 -11.22 -4.56 -6.94
N THR A 152 -10.10 -4.00 -7.34
CA THR A 152 -9.73 -3.73 -8.72
C THR A 152 -8.49 -4.58 -9.02
N ASP A 153 -8.70 -5.66 -9.76
CA ASP A 153 -7.62 -6.53 -10.21
C ASP A 153 -7.02 -5.95 -11.50
N LEU A 154 -5.73 -6.07 -11.67
CA LEU A 154 -5.02 -5.55 -12.85
C LEU A 154 -4.10 -6.62 -13.44
N THR A 155 -3.98 -6.57 -14.77
CA THR A 155 -2.89 -7.21 -15.52
C THR A 155 -1.81 -6.18 -15.80
N GLU A 156 -0.65 -6.61 -16.31
CA GLU A 156 0.42 -5.68 -16.73
C GLU A 156 -0.10 -4.64 -17.73
N SER A 157 -0.90 -5.07 -18.72
CA SER A 157 -1.47 -4.18 -19.73
C SER A 157 -2.41 -3.15 -19.12
N SER A 158 -3.34 -3.56 -18.26
CA SER A 158 -4.30 -2.63 -17.64
C SER A 158 -3.65 -1.72 -16.60
N PHE A 159 -2.57 -2.17 -15.94
CA PHE A 159 -1.77 -1.31 -15.07
C PHE A 159 -0.98 -0.28 -15.89
N ALA A 160 -0.36 -0.66 -17.00
CA ALA A 160 0.34 0.26 -17.88
C ALA A 160 -0.60 1.34 -18.46
N GLU A 161 -1.82 0.95 -18.86
CA GLU A 161 -2.86 1.91 -19.30
C GLU A 161 -3.19 2.92 -18.18
N LEU A 162 -3.40 2.44 -16.95
CA LEU A 162 -3.67 3.28 -15.79
C LEU A 162 -2.53 4.27 -15.52
N ILE A 163 -1.28 3.81 -15.54
CA ILE A 163 -0.11 4.66 -15.30
C ILE A 163 0.09 5.69 -16.42
N ASN A 164 -0.17 5.33 -17.68
CA ASN A 164 -0.12 6.26 -18.81
C ASN A 164 -1.17 7.37 -18.68
N GLU A 165 -2.36 7.08 -18.16
CA GLU A 165 -3.39 8.10 -17.93
C GLU A 165 -3.03 9.06 -16.78
N VAL A 166 -2.36 8.59 -15.73
CA VAL A 166 -1.93 9.43 -14.61
C VAL A 166 -0.73 10.30 -14.99
N THR A 167 0.14 9.82 -15.88
CA THR A 167 1.39 10.45 -16.33
C THR A 167 2.42 10.67 -15.20
N GLY A 168 3.67 10.90 -15.56
CA GLY A 168 4.74 11.23 -14.61
C GLY A 168 5.37 10.05 -13.87
N PHE A 169 5.02 8.82 -14.23
CA PHE A 169 5.68 7.60 -13.79
C PHE A 169 6.32 6.88 -14.98
N GLU A 170 7.37 6.13 -14.68
CA GLU A 170 7.99 5.13 -15.55
C GLU A 170 7.93 3.79 -14.81
N ILE A 171 7.42 2.75 -15.48
CA ILE A 171 7.43 1.39 -14.94
C ILE A 171 8.84 0.84 -15.13
N ILE A 172 9.56 0.61 -14.04
CA ILE A 172 10.94 0.13 -14.07
C ILE A 172 11.03 -1.39 -13.85
N GLU A 173 10.03 -1.99 -13.24
CA GLU A 173 10.01 -3.42 -12.94
C GLU A 173 8.58 -3.90 -12.66
N GLU A 174 8.22 -5.05 -13.20
CA GLU A 174 6.97 -5.76 -12.94
C GLU A 174 7.26 -7.25 -12.76
N TRP A 175 6.54 -7.89 -11.83
CA TRP A 175 6.63 -9.35 -11.64
C TRP A 175 5.34 -9.91 -11.04
N ILE A 176 5.11 -11.19 -11.27
CA ILE A 176 3.97 -11.91 -10.71
C ILE A 176 4.44 -12.78 -9.55
N THR A 177 3.68 -12.78 -8.46
CA THR A 177 3.91 -13.63 -7.29
C THR A 177 2.66 -14.42 -6.93
N SER A 178 2.83 -15.48 -6.16
CA SER A 178 1.72 -16.14 -5.47
C SER A 178 1.35 -15.36 -4.20
N ASP A 179 0.11 -15.52 -3.71
CA ASP A 179 -0.26 -15.00 -2.40
C ASP A 179 0.61 -15.67 -1.32
N VAL A 180 1.26 -14.85 -0.53
CA VAL A 180 2.21 -15.33 0.51
C VAL A 180 1.52 -15.86 1.77
N ARG A 181 0.21 -15.63 1.88
CA ARG A 181 -0.59 -16.19 2.97
C ARG A 181 -0.93 -17.63 2.62
N THR A 182 -0.52 -18.55 3.47
CA THR A 182 -1.00 -19.94 3.39
C THR A 182 -2.50 -19.96 3.67
N SER A 183 -3.23 -20.53 2.74
CA SER A 183 -4.69 -20.82 2.88
C SER A 183 -4.94 -21.86 3.97
#